data_a16abd94615ff505fa80f8a8718acd16
#
_entry.id   a16abd94615ff505fa80f8a8718acd16
#
_cell.length_a   1.000
_cell.length_b   1.000
_cell.length_c   1.000
_cell.angle_alpha   90.00
_cell.angle_beta   90.00
_cell.angle_gamma   90.00
#
_symmetry.space_group_name_H-M   'P 1'
#
loop_
_entity.id
_entity.type
_entity.pdbx_description
1 polymer ?
#
loop_
_entity_poly.entity_id
_entity_poly.type
_entity_poly.pdbx_seq_one_letter_code
_entity_poly.pdbx_strand_id
1 'polypeptide(L)'
;VGGPQAMARPVRLPPMSPAVLRKSIQFEATRYLPSAAEEHLIGFEVLHSPLPTSATRNPNASEGASERHPDEHLEVLLVAVPRSTVDSVISTLERAGVEVKLVEIQPFACLRTVHALWQERMPSVFALIDFGGSHTQISVVRRGTLALTRHIPIASETLSAALKGYFHFSDDEVNQVKHSLNVEELLQTGTPTENPPLRLVQPILDELIREIRRSLNYYQSQVQASKSHEGQIAQLVLTGGGALMQGIAPYFEHRLGIRVHLFNPFVEAEKGGIPLRLDALHPDQRERGAQYVIVLGNALAPLEQRQPFRLAEPPTEEAQAA
;
A
#
# COMPACT_ATOMS: atom_id res chain seq x y z
N VAL A 1 -9.55 -5.41 2.75
CA VAL A 1 -9.84 -4.35 3.73
C VAL A 1 -8.84 -3.22 3.62
N GLY A 2 -9.24 -1.99 3.86
CA GLY A 2 -8.42 -0.79 3.74
C GLY A 2 -8.79 0.28 4.76
N GLY A 3 -8.17 1.47 4.59
CA GLY A 3 -8.42 2.61 5.45
C GLY A 3 -7.47 2.70 6.65
N PRO A 4 -7.62 3.76 7.47
CA PRO A 4 -6.66 4.10 8.52
C PRO A 4 -6.55 3.06 9.64
N GLN A 5 -7.49 2.14 9.72
CA GLN A 5 -7.52 1.09 10.73
C GLN A 5 -6.64 -0.12 10.36
N ALA A 6 -6.28 -0.29 9.09
CA ALA A 6 -5.38 -1.35 8.65
C ALA A 6 -3.92 -0.87 8.76
N MET A 7 -3.14 -1.52 9.59
CA MET A 7 -1.73 -1.21 9.82
C MET A 7 -0.85 -2.26 9.15
N ALA A 8 0.19 -1.83 8.44
CA ALA A 8 1.29 -2.69 8.04
C ALA A 8 2.61 -1.93 8.19
N ARG A 9 3.55 -2.52 8.92
CA ARG A 9 4.85 -1.91 9.16
C ARG A 9 5.95 -2.94 9.37
N PRO A 10 7.16 -2.69 8.89
CA PRO A 10 8.30 -3.50 9.23
C PRO A 10 8.68 -3.29 10.70
N VAL A 11 9.00 -4.39 11.38
CA VAL A 11 9.55 -4.41 12.74
C VAL A 11 10.83 -5.21 12.75
N ARG A 12 11.80 -4.78 13.53
CA ARG A 12 13.06 -5.49 13.73
C ARG A 12 13.03 -6.22 15.05
N LEU A 13 13.27 -7.51 15.01
CA LEU A 13 13.23 -8.39 16.16
C LEU A 13 14.57 -9.11 16.32
N PRO A 14 14.93 -9.54 17.52
CA PRO A 14 16.06 -10.44 17.71
C PRO A 14 15.89 -11.72 16.87
N PRO A 15 16.97 -12.34 16.41
CA PRO A 15 16.89 -13.63 15.72
C PRO A 15 16.20 -14.67 16.59
N MET A 16 15.15 -15.28 16.07
CA MET A 16 14.38 -16.30 16.77
C MET A 16 13.81 -17.33 15.82
N SER A 17 13.48 -18.52 16.33
CA SER A 17 12.86 -19.55 15.53
C SER A 17 11.42 -19.16 15.11
N PRO A 18 10.89 -19.72 13.99
CA PRO A 18 9.54 -19.44 13.55
C PRO A 18 8.44 -19.74 14.59
N ALA A 19 8.67 -20.73 15.46
CA ALA A 19 7.73 -21.07 16.53
C ALA A 19 7.70 -19.99 17.64
N VAL A 20 8.87 -19.48 18.02
CA VAL A 20 8.99 -18.38 18.99
C VAL A 20 8.43 -17.10 18.39
N LEU A 21 8.72 -16.82 17.12
CA LEU A 21 8.21 -15.63 16.43
C LEU A 21 6.67 -15.57 16.47
N ARG A 22 5.98 -16.68 16.18
CA ARG A 22 4.50 -16.72 16.22
C ARG A 22 3.91 -16.32 17.56
N LYS A 23 4.57 -16.70 18.66
CA LYS A 23 4.13 -16.35 20.01
C LYS A 23 4.50 -14.89 20.35
N SER A 24 5.71 -14.46 19.99
CA SER A 24 6.22 -13.14 20.33
C SER A 24 5.58 -12.01 19.53
N ILE A 25 5.12 -12.28 18.29
CA ILE A 25 4.64 -11.24 17.39
C ILE A 25 3.38 -10.53 17.91
N GLN A 26 2.52 -11.22 18.63
CA GLN A 26 1.35 -10.61 19.26
C GLN A 26 1.76 -9.62 20.34
N PHE A 27 2.71 -10.01 21.18
CA PHE A 27 3.24 -9.13 22.21
C PHE A 27 3.96 -7.93 21.61
N GLU A 28 4.76 -8.14 20.55
CA GLU A 28 5.41 -7.03 19.85
C GLU A 28 4.39 -6.09 19.18
N ALA A 29 3.29 -6.62 18.68
CA ALA A 29 2.23 -5.82 18.07
C ALA A 29 1.61 -4.82 19.05
N THR A 30 1.48 -5.16 20.34
CA THR A 30 0.88 -4.25 21.35
C THR A 30 1.58 -2.90 21.44
N ARG A 31 2.87 -2.84 21.12
CA ARG A 31 3.66 -1.59 21.12
C ARG A 31 3.23 -0.60 20.02
N TYR A 32 2.50 -1.06 19.04
CA TYR A 32 2.17 -0.30 17.83
C TYR A 32 0.68 -0.14 17.61
N LEU A 33 -0.14 -0.88 18.35
CA LEU A 33 -1.59 -0.85 18.23
C LEU A 33 -2.20 0.25 19.11
N PRO A 34 -3.25 0.92 18.64
CA PRO A 34 -3.94 1.95 19.42
C PRO A 34 -4.85 1.38 20.52
N SER A 35 -5.17 0.07 20.43
CA SER A 35 -6.02 -0.65 21.39
C SER A 35 -5.48 -2.06 21.64
N ALA A 36 -6.17 -2.84 22.46
CA ALA A 36 -5.74 -4.18 22.85
C ALA A 36 -5.49 -5.10 21.64
N ALA A 37 -4.45 -5.93 21.72
CA ALA A 37 -4.06 -6.83 20.63
C ALA A 37 -5.15 -7.85 20.30
N GLU A 38 -5.96 -8.24 21.29
CA GLU A 38 -7.08 -9.18 21.16
C GLU A 38 -8.20 -8.65 20.26
N GLU A 39 -8.32 -7.33 20.14
CA GLU A 39 -9.27 -6.66 19.25
C GLU A 39 -8.83 -6.67 17.80
N HIS A 40 -7.61 -7.13 17.52
CA HIS A 40 -7.03 -7.13 16.19
C HIS A 40 -6.79 -8.56 15.67
N LEU A 41 -6.93 -8.71 14.35
CA LEU A 41 -6.33 -9.82 13.63
C LEU A 41 -4.91 -9.41 13.27
N ILE A 42 -3.95 -10.17 13.77
CA ILE A 42 -2.52 -9.89 13.59
C ILE A 42 -1.94 -10.97 12.67
N GLY A 43 -1.32 -10.51 11.59
CA GLY A 43 -0.58 -11.35 10.66
C GLY A 43 0.86 -10.85 10.51
N PHE A 44 1.74 -11.70 10.01
CA PHE A 44 3.12 -11.31 9.77
C PHE A 44 3.75 -12.05 8.59
N GLU A 45 4.73 -11.41 7.96
CA GLU A 45 5.60 -12.00 6.94
C GLU A 45 7.06 -11.72 7.28
N VAL A 46 7.91 -12.72 7.17
CA VAL A 46 9.36 -12.57 7.39
C VAL A 46 9.97 -11.98 6.12
N LEU A 47 10.46 -10.75 6.20
CA LEU A 47 11.11 -10.04 5.10
C LEU A 47 12.60 -10.43 4.97
N HIS A 48 13.28 -10.57 6.11
CA HIS A 48 14.67 -10.99 6.20
C HIS A 48 14.91 -11.81 7.47
N SER A 49 15.61 -12.92 7.32
CA SER A 49 16.03 -13.77 8.45
C SER A 49 17.52 -14.03 8.38
N PRO A 50 18.28 -13.74 9.44
CA PRO A 50 19.69 -14.10 9.54
C PRO A 50 19.89 -15.61 9.80
N LEU A 51 18.82 -16.33 10.20
CA LEU A 51 18.89 -17.77 10.44
C LEU A 51 18.71 -18.53 9.11
N PRO A 52 19.54 -19.56 8.84
CA PRO A 52 19.36 -20.39 7.66
C PRO A 52 17.98 -21.07 7.70
N THR A 53 17.25 -20.96 6.61
CA THR A 53 16.01 -21.73 6.41
C THR A 53 16.37 -23.21 6.43
N SER A 54 15.56 -24.04 7.07
CA SER A 54 15.79 -25.51 7.26
C SER A 54 16.06 -26.28 5.95
N ALA A 55 15.80 -25.70 4.79
CA ALA A 55 16.07 -26.28 3.47
C ALA A 55 17.55 -26.22 3.05
N THR A 56 18.43 -25.46 3.75
CA THR A 56 19.84 -25.29 3.41
C THR A 56 20.80 -25.85 4.48
N ARG A 57 20.29 -26.66 5.38
CA ARG A 57 21.17 -27.32 6.37
C ARG A 57 22.03 -28.34 5.66
N ASN A 58 23.26 -27.96 5.39
CA ASN A 58 24.31 -28.90 4.97
C ASN A 58 24.70 -29.77 6.20
N PRO A 59 24.44 -31.10 6.20
CA PRO A 59 24.66 -31.94 7.38
C PRO A 59 26.12 -32.04 7.79
N ASN A 60 27.06 -31.52 7.00
CA ASN A 60 28.51 -31.61 7.25
C ASN A 60 29.15 -30.27 7.65
N ALA A 61 28.38 -29.22 7.96
CA ALA A 61 28.98 -28.01 8.53
C ALA A 61 29.24 -28.24 10.01
N SER A 62 30.52 -28.33 10.37
CA SER A 62 30.99 -28.37 11.76
C SER A 62 30.40 -27.18 12.54
N GLU A 63 29.87 -27.43 13.73
CA GLU A 63 29.42 -26.44 14.71
C GLU A 63 30.60 -25.58 15.20
N GLY A 64 31.13 -24.72 14.32
CA GLY A 64 31.93 -23.59 14.74
C GLY A 64 30.93 -22.53 15.25
N ALA A 65 31.08 -22.15 16.52
CA ALA A 65 30.34 -21.05 17.11
C ALA A 65 30.52 -19.82 16.22
N SER A 66 29.57 -19.57 15.33
CA SER A 66 29.51 -18.37 14.52
C SER A 66 29.35 -17.21 15.50
N GLU A 67 30.39 -16.37 15.60
CA GLU A 67 30.30 -15.09 16.30
C GLU A 67 29.11 -14.36 15.75
N ARG A 68 28.07 -14.21 16.56
CA ARG A 68 26.85 -13.44 16.18
C ARG A 68 27.28 -12.01 15.97
N HIS A 69 27.26 -11.56 14.74
CA HIS A 69 27.41 -10.13 14.45
C HIS A 69 26.33 -9.36 15.19
N PRO A 70 26.66 -8.29 15.91
CA PRO A 70 25.69 -7.50 16.69
C PRO A 70 24.57 -6.85 15.84
N ASP A 71 24.69 -6.89 14.52
CA ASP A 71 23.72 -6.33 13.57
C ASP A 71 22.76 -7.36 12.95
N GLU A 72 22.82 -8.63 13.37
CA GLU A 72 21.87 -9.65 12.88
C GLU A 72 20.51 -9.49 13.54
N HIS A 73 19.52 -9.08 12.77
CA HIS A 73 18.13 -8.96 13.21
C HIS A 73 17.17 -9.61 12.20
N LEU A 74 16.05 -10.07 12.73
CA LEU A 74 14.93 -10.56 11.95
C LEU A 74 14.08 -9.35 11.53
N GLU A 75 13.87 -9.13 10.23
CA GLU A 75 12.96 -8.10 9.73
C GLU A 75 11.63 -8.76 9.36
N VAL A 76 10.56 -8.29 9.97
CA VAL A 76 9.22 -8.86 9.85
C VAL A 76 8.24 -7.75 9.46
N LEU A 77 7.42 -7.97 8.44
CA LEU A 77 6.26 -7.12 8.17
C LEU A 77 5.13 -7.55 9.10
N LEU A 78 4.79 -6.68 10.03
CA LEU A 78 3.66 -6.84 10.93
C LEU A 78 2.43 -6.21 10.29
N VAL A 79 1.32 -6.95 10.23
CA VAL A 79 0.02 -6.47 9.75
C VAL A 79 -1.00 -6.65 10.86
N ALA A 80 -1.78 -5.62 11.11
CA ALA A 80 -2.86 -5.67 12.07
C ALA A 80 -4.10 -4.94 11.54
N VAL A 81 -5.27 -5.55 11.72
CA VAL A 81 -6.57 -5.00 11.32
C VAL A 81 -7.56 -5.24 12.44
N PRO A 82 -8.39 -4.26 12.83
CA PRO A 82 -9.43 -4.49 13.84
C PRO A 82 -10.34 -5.66 13.44
N ARG A 83 -10.55 -6.57 14.35
CA ARG A 83 -11.41 -7.76 14.15
C ARG A 83 -12.80 -7.36 13.70
N SER A 84 -13.38 -6.33 14.33
CA SER A 84 -14.71 -5.82 13.98
C SER A 84 -14.84 -5.38 12.51
N THR A 85 -13.77 -4.80 11.95
CA THR A 85 -13.74 -4.41 10.52
C THR A 85 -13.78 -5.64 9.61
N VAL A 86 -12.99 -6.66 9.94
CA VAL A 86 -12.95 -7.91 9.15
C VAL A 86 -14.28 -8.67 9.27
N ASP A 87 -14.80 -8.83 10.48
CA ASP A 87 -16.06 -9.54 10.74
C ASP A 87 -17.24 -8.84 10.05
N SER A 88 -17.26 -7.50 10.02
CA SER A 88 -18.27 -6.73 9.30
C SER A 88 -18.25 -6.99 7.79
N VAL A 89 -17.07 -7.05 7.19
CA VAL A 89 -16.91 -7.36 5.75
C VAL A 89 -17.34 -8.80 5.47
N ILE A 90 -16.87 -9.76 6.27
CA ILE A 90 -17.21 -11.18 6.10
C ILE A 90 -18.72 -11.37 6.23
N SER A 91 -19.32 -10.89 7.32
CA SER A 91 -20.74 -11.06 7.56
C SER A 91 -21.63 -10.41 6.48
N THR A 92 -21.19 -9.28 5.93
CA THR A 92 -21.90 -8.60 4.84
C THR A 92 -21.92 -9.45 3.57
N LEU A 93 -20.77 -10.03 3.21
CA LEU A 93 -20.63 -10.86 2.01
C LEU A 93 -21.35 -12.21 2.18
N GLU A 94 -21.24 -12.84 3.34
CA GLU A 94 -21.95 -14.09 3.65
C GLU A 94 -23.47 -13.91 3.62
N ARG A 95 -23.99 -12.79 4.15
CA ARG A 95 -25.43 -12.44 4.05
C ARG A 95 -25.88 -12.20 2.61
N ALA A 96 -24.98 -11.80 1.74
CA ALA A 96 -25.22 -11.71 0.29
C ALA A 96 -25.06 -13.06 -0.44
N GLY A 97 -24.77 -14.15 0.27
CA GLY A 97 -24.58 -15.48 -0.29
C GLY A 97 -23.19 -15.70 -0.94
N VAL A 98 -22.23 -14.84 -0.62
CA VAL A 98 -20.87 -14.91 -1.14
C VAL A 98 -19.94 -15.53 -0.11
N GLU A 99 -19.26 -16.62 -0.46
CA GLU A 99 -18.24 -17.24 0.38
C GLU A 99 -16.93 -16.46 0.33
N VAL A 100 -16.45 -16.02 1.47
CA VAL A 100 -15.17 -15.29 1.59
C VAL A 100 -14.02 -16.28 1.70
N LYS A 101 -13.12 -16.28 0.71
CA LYS A 101 -11.94 -17.17 0.69
C LYS A 101 -10.68 -16.48 1.23
N LEU A 102 -10.56 -15.16 1.08
CA LEU A 102 -9.39 -14.41 1.47
C LEU A 102 -9.80 -13.00 1.91
N VAL A 103 -9.21 -12.54 3.01
CA VAL A 103 -9.26 -11.14 3.43
C VAL A 103 -7.82 -10.64 3.55
N GLU A 104 -7.52 -9.57 2.83
CA GLU A 104 -6.19 -8.96 2.86
C GLU A 104 -6.29 -7.42 2.92
N ILE A 105 -5.19 -6.75 3.25
CA ILE A 105 -5.14 -5.29 3.19
C ILE A 105 -4.89 -4.81 1.75
N GLN A 106 -5.48 -3.66 1.39
CA GLN A 106 -5.42 -3.10 0.03
C GLN A 106 -4.01 -3.02 -0.58
N PRO A 107 -2.95 -2.64 0.15
CA PRO A 107 -1.60 -2.58 -0.40
C PRO A 107 -1.10 -3.88 -1.04
N PHE A 108 -1.52 -5.04 -0.53
CA PHE A 108 -1.13 -6.33 -1.13
C PHE A 108 -1.81 -6.56 -2.47
N ALA A 109 -3.10 -6.25 -2.58
CA ALA A 109 -3.82 -6.35 -3.84
C ALA A 109 -3.22 -5.41 -4.90
N CYS A 110 -2.95 -4.15 -4.52
CA CYS A 110 -2.29 -3.19 -5.41
C CYS A 110 -0.91 -3.71 -5.88
N LEU A 111 -0.08 -4.17 -4.94
CA LEU A 111 1.25 -4.69 -5.25
C LEU A 111 1.19 -5.93 -6.15
N ARG A 112 0.25 -6.83 -5.91
CA ARG A 112 0.03 -8.03 -6.73
C ARG A 112 -0.27 -7.65 -8.18
N THR A 113 -1.13 -6.68 -8.41
CA THR A 113 -1.44 -6.20 -9.77
C THR A 113 -0.21 -5.62 -10.46
N VAL A 114 0.55 -4.76 -9.77
CA VAL A 114 1.79 -4.18 -10.30
C VAL A 114 2.79 -5.29 -10.62
N HIS A 115 2.97 -6.25 -9.71
CA HIS A 115 3.89 -7.36 -9.86
C HIS A 115 3.53 -8.25 -11.06
N ALA A 116 2.24 -8.59 -11.19
CA ALA A 116 1.73 -9.43 -12.27
C ALA A 116 1.91 -8.80 -13.66
N LEU A 117 1.78 -7.48 -13.76
CA LEU A 117 1.82 -6.77 -15.04
C LEU A 117 3.21 -6.20 -15.39
N TRP A 118 4.02 -5.86 -14.41
CA TRP A 118 5.36 -5.33 -14.66
C TRP A 118 6.47 -6.38 -14.64
N GLN A 119 6.34 -7.44 -13.84
CA GLN A 119 7.32 -8.51 -13.74
C GLN A 119 8.76 -7.96 -13.61
N GLU A 120 9.64 -8.29 -14.57
CA GLU A 120 11.05 -7.87 -14.58
C GLU A 120 11.25 -6.34 -14.76
N ARG A 121 10.22 -5.61 -15.22
CA ARG A 121 10.27 -4.15 -15.39
C ARG A 121 10.13 -3.39 -14.06
N MET A 122 9.84 -4.10 -12.98
CA MET A 122 9.60 -3.50 -11.67
C MET A 122 10.91 -2.99 -11.06
N PRO A 123 11.00 -1.70 -10.65
CA PRO A 123 12.17 -1.19 -9.96
C PRO A 123 12.40 -1.91 -8.63
N SER A 124 13.66 -2.01 -8.21
CA SER A 124 14.01 -2.60 -6.90
C SER A 124 13.41 -1.84 -5.72
N VAL A 125 13.24 -0.51 -5.84
CA VAL A 125 12.56 0.33 -4.85
C VAL A 125 11.70 1.36 -5.56
N PHE A 126 10.42 1.39 -5.23
CA PHE A 126 9.47 2.40 -5.72
C PHE A 126 8.39 2.69 -4.67
N ALA A 127 7.70 3.81 -4.81
CA ALA A 127 6.52 4.08 -4.00
C ALA A 127 5.25 3.90 -4.84
N LEU A 128 4.30 3.16 -4.29
CA LEU A 128 2.97 2.95 -4.85
C LEU A 128 1.98 3.86 -4.11
N ILE A 129 1.30 4.73 -4.86
CA ILE A 129 0.32 5.68 -4.35
C ILE A 129 -1.03 5.34 -4.95
N ASP A 130 -1.96 4.91 -4.12
CA ASP A 130 -3.36 4.75 -4.47
C ASP A 130 -4.11 6.01 -4.01
N PHE A 131 -4.36 6.92 -4.94
CA PHE A 131 -5.14 8.14 -4.70
C PHE A 131 -6.63 7.79 -4.80
N GLY A 132 -7.19 7.36 -3.69
CA GLY A 132 -8.55 6.83 -3.60
C GLY A 132 -9.64 7.91 -3.44
N GLY A 133 -10.84 7.45 -3.03
CA GLY A 133 -12.00 8.29 -2.70
C GLY A 133 -11.84 8.95 -1.34
N SER A 134 -11.81 8.17 -0.28
CA SER A 134 -11.82 8.62 1.12
C SER A 134 -10.44 8.80 1.74
N HIS A 135 -9.43 8.14 1.22
CA HIS A 135 -8.04 8.25 1.68
C HIS A 135 -7.07 7.97 0.55
N THR A 136 -5.85 8.48 0.69
CA THR A 136 -4.71 8.13 -0.17
C THR A 136 -3.81 7.16 0.58
N GLN A 137 -3.56 6.01 -0.03
CA GLN A 137 -2.65 5.00 0.48
C GLN A 137 -1.27 5.20 -0.15
N ILE A 138 -0.23 5.36 0.65
CA ILE A 138 1.15 5.30 0.20
C ILE A 138 1.81 4.03 0.72
N SER A 139 2.50 3.32 -0.17
CA SER A 139 3.26 2.11 0.14
C SER A 139 4.62 2.19 -0.52
N VAL A 140 5.69 1.98 0.21
CA VAL A 140 7.02 1.81 -0.37
C VAL A 140 7.27 0.32 -0.54
N VAL A 141 7.65 -0.05 -1.74
CA VAL A 141 8.00 -1.42 -2.12
C VAL A 141 9.50 -1.51 -2.29
N ARG A 142 10.12 -2.51 -1.68
CA ARG A 142 11.53 -2.82 -1.79
C ARG A 142 11.70 -4.29 -2.12
N ARG A 143 12.34 -4.60 -3.25
CA ARG A 143 12.57 -5.97 -3.73
C ARG A 143 11.28 -6.81 -3.78
N GLY A 144 10.19 -6.20 -4.26
CA GLY A 144 8.89 -6.85 -4.41
C GLY A 144 8.09 -7.05 -3.12
N THR A 145 8.54 -6.51 -1.97
CA THR A 145 7.84 -6.58 -0.69
C THR A 145 7.50 -5.20 -0.15
N LEU A 146 6.46 -5.11 0.67
CA LEU A 146 6.08 -3.85 1.33
C LEU A 146 7.10 -3.51 2.42
N ALA A 147 7.74 -2.35 2.30
CA ALA A 147 8.70 -1.84 3.28
C ALA A 147 8.11 -0.72 4.16
N LEU A 148 7.04 -0.09 3.72
CA LEU A 148 6.29 0.94 4.47
C LEU A 148 4.88 1.00 3.90
N THR A 149 3.88 1.16 4.76
CA THR A 149 2.55 1.60 4.34
C THR A 149 2.04 2.70 5.25
N ARG A 150 1.32 3.67 4.69
CA ARG A 150 0.70 4.76 5.44
C ARG A 150 -0.57 5.23 4.76
N HIS A 151 -1.57 5.58 5.56
CA HIS A 151 -2.79 6.24 5.11
C HIS A 151 -2.67 7.75 5.29
N ILE A 152 -3.11 8.49 4.28
CA ILE A 152 -3.20 9.94 4.30
C ILE A 152 -4.70 10.28 4.17
N PRO A 153 -5.30 11.03 5.12
CA PRO A 153 -6.73 11.32 5.13
C PRO A 153 -7.09 12.48 4.18
N ILE A 154 -6.41 12.57 3.05
CA ILE A 154 -6.64 13.52 1.97
C ILE A 154 -6.83 12.70 0.70
N ALA A 155 -7.97 12.88 0.04
CA ALA A 155 -8.35 12.06 -1.09
C ALA A 155 -9.32 12.82 -2.02
N SER A 156 -9.85 12.14 -3.04
CA SER A 156 -10.75 12.74 -4.02
C SER A 156 -12.04 13.31 -3.39
N GLU A 157 -12.54 12.72 -2.30
CA GLU A 157 -13.69 13.23 -1.55
C GLU A 157 -13.40 14.55 -0.84
N THR A 158 -12.14 14.77 -0.40
CA THR A 158 -11.72 16.05 0.19
C THR A 158 -11.85 17.18 -0.82
N LEU A 159 -11.46 16.92 -2.08
CA LEU A 159 -11.63 17.85 -3.19
C LEU A 159 -13.12 18.10 -3.48
N SER A 160 -13.93 17.02 -3.51
CA SER A 160 -15.37 17.11 -3.73
C SER A 160 -16.06 17.94 -2.65
N ALA A 161 -15.72 17.71 -1.37
CA ALA A 161 -16.30 18.45 -0.25
C ALA A 161 -15.97 19.96 -0.33
N ALA A 162 -14.73 20.31 -0.70
CA ALA A 162 -14.33 21.71 -0.87
C ALA A 162 -15.11 22.38 -2.02
N LEU A 163 -15.23 21.71 -3.18
CA LEU A 163 -15.97 22.22 -4.33
C LEU A 163 -17.45 22.40 -4.01
N LYS A 164 -18.08 21.42 -3.35
CA LYS A 164 -19.47 21.52 -2.89
C LYS A 164 -19.69 22.68 -1.92
N GLY A 165 -18.82 22.76 -0.90
CA GLY A 165 -18.94 23.77 0.16
C GLY A 165 -18.81 25.19 -0.36
N TYR A 166 -17.96 25.44 -1.35
CA TYR A 166 -17.71 26.78 -1.87
C TYR A 166 -18.67 27.19 -3.00
N PHE A 167 -18.93 26.29 -3.96
CA PHE A 167 -19.75 26.59 -5.15
C PHE A 167 -21.19 26.13 -5.03
N HIS A 168 -21.54 25.38 -3.96
CA HIS A 168 -22.85 24.76 -3.77
C HIS A 168 -23.26 23.79 -4.88
N PHE A 169 -22.28 23.13 -5.49
CA PHE A 169 -22.49 22.17 -6.55
C PHE A 169 -23.20 20.90 -6.04
N SER A 170 -24.04 20.32 -6.90
CA SER A 170 -24.53 18.95 -6.74
C SER A 170 -23.42 17.93 -6.93
N ASP A 171 -23.68 16.66 -6.62
CA ASP A 171 -22.71 15.56 -6.81
C ASP A 171 -22.28 15.41 -8.28
N ASP A 172 -23.23 15.54 -9.20
CA ASP A 172 -22.97 15.43 -10.64
C ASP A 172 -22.12 16.59 -11.14
N GLU A 173 -22.42 17.83 -10.73
CA GLU A 173 -21.62 18.99 -11.08
C GLU A 173 -20.21 18.91 -10.54
N VAL A 174 -20.02 18.46 -9.29
CA VAL A 174 -18.68 18.22 -8.72
C VAL A 174 -17.91 17.20 -9.55
N ASN A 175 -18.54 16.11 -9.95
CA ASN A 175 -17.87 15.09 -10.75
C ASN A 175 -17.49 15.64 -12.13
N GLN A 176 -18.38 16.40 -12.80
CA GLN A 176 -18.08 17.05 -14.06
C GLN A 176 -16.91 18.03 -13.93
N VAL A 177 -16.93 18.89 -12.90
CA VAL A 177 -15.84 19.84 -12.64
C VAL A 177 -14.53 19.12 -12.39
N LYS A 178 -14.49 18.08 -11.54
CA LYS A 178 -13.27 17.31 -11.28
C LYS A 178 -12.69 16.67 -12.54
N HIS A 179 -13.55 16.19 -13.44
CA HIS A 179 -13.10 15.60 -14.71
C HIS A 179 -12.56 16.65 -15.69
N SER A 180 -13.05 17.89 -15.62
CA SER A 180 -12.59 18.99 -16.48
C SER A 180 -11.38 19.73 -15.95
N LEU A 181 -11.03 19.57 -14.66
CA LEU A 181 -9.86 20.21 -14.08
C LEU A 181 -8.56 19.61 -14.64
N ASN A 182 -7.73 20.49 -15.20
CA ASN A 182 -6.33 20.16 -15.53
C ASN A 182 -5.39 20.78 -14.50
N VAL A 183 -4.90 19.97 -13.56
CA VAL A 183 -4.03 20.45 -12.49
C VAL A 183 -2.61 20.80 -12.97
N GLU A 184 -2.23 20.43 -14.19
CA GLU A 184 -0.96 20.84 -14.81
C GLU A 184 -0.90 22.35 -15.03
N GLU A 185 -2.04 23.03 -15.18
CA GLU A 185 -2.11 24.49 -15.28
C GLU A 185 -1.47 25.18 -14.07
N LEU A 186 -1.51 24.53 -12.88
CA LEU A 186 -0.85 25.06 -11.68
C LEU A 186 0.68 25.14 -11.78
N LEU A 187 1.29 24.41 -12.73
CA LEU A 187 2.73 24.46 -12.98
C LEU A 187 3.15 25.64 -13.85
N GLN A 188 2.25 26.10 -14.72
CA GLN A 188 2.55 27.14 -15.73
C GLN A 188 2.40 28.55 -15.17
N THR A 189 1.38 28.79 -14.33
CA THR A 189 0.94 30.12 -13.92
C THR A 189 1.03 30.40 -12.43
N GLY A 190 1.48 29.43 -11.65
CA GLY A 190 1.40 29.49 -10.20
C GLY A 190 -0.05 29.27 -9.74
N THR A 191 -0.73 30.32 -9.24
CA THR A 191 -2.16 30.22 -8.89
C THR A 191 -3.01 30.79 -10.01
N PRO A 192 -3.76 29.96 -10.78
CA PRO A 192 -4.58 30.43 -11.87
C PRO A 192 -5.68 31.38 -11.35
N THR A 193 -5.71 32.61 -11.83
CA THR A 193 -6.73 33.59 -11.43
C THR A 193 -8.07 33.35 -12.11
N GLU A 194 -8.03 32.70 -13.28
CA GLU A 194 -9.20 32.49 -14.15
C GLU A 194 -9.93 31.14 -13.94
N ASN A 195 -9.38 30.24 -13.11
CA ASN A 195 -10.00 28.95 -12.81
C ASN A 195 -10.26 28.81 -11.29
N PRO A 196 -11.40 29.35 -10.77
CA PRO A 196 -11.69 29.32 -9.35
C PRO A 196 -11.74 27.92 -8.73
N PRO A 197 -12.33 26.88 -9.36
CA PRO A 197 -12.25 25.50 -8.88
C PRO A 197 -10.81 25.02 -8.69
N LEU A 198 -9.90 25.31 -9.62
CA LEU A 198 -8.51 24.90 -9.54
C LEU A 198 -7.77 25.59 -8.39
N ARG A 199 -8.03 26.88 -8.16
CA ARG A 199 -7.50 27.62 -7.00
C ARG A 199 -7.95 27.02 -5.66
N LEU A 200 -9.19 26.54 -5.62
CA LEU A 200 -9.76 25.96 -4.40
C LEU A 200 -9.13 24.59 -4.07
N VAL A 201 -8.85 23.76 -5.07
CA VAL A 201 -8.28 22.42 -4.85
C VAL A 201 -6.76 22.42 -4.67
N GLN A 202 -6.06 23.46 -5.15
CA GLN A 202 -4.61 23.57 -5.06
C GLN A 202 -4.05 23.37 -3.64
N PRO A 203 -4.52 24.08 -2.59
CA PRO A 203 -3.97 23.90 -1.24
C PRO A 203 -4.18 22.48 -0.69
N ILE A 204 -5.25 21.79 -1.12
CA ILE A 204 -5.53 20.41 -0.73
C ILE A 204 -4.52 19.47 -1.40
N LEU A 205 -4.23 19.66 -2.68
CA LEU A 205 -3.22 18.91 -3.40
C LEU A 205 -1.82 19.17 -2.85
N ASP A 206 -1.52 20.42 -2.50
CA ASP A 206 -0.23 20.80 -1.87
C ASP A 206 -0.06 20.13 -0.50
N GLU A 207 -1.13 20.01 0.29
CA GLU A 207 -1.08 19.27 1.55
C GLU A 207 -0.86 17.77 1.31
N LEU A 208 -1.55 17.18 0.35
CA LEU A 208 -1.33 15.78 -0.04
C LEU A 208 0.14 15.54 -0.44
N ILE A 209 0.71 16.43 -1.26
CA ILE A 209 2.12 16.38 -1.65
C ILE A 209 3.05 16.45 -0.42
N ARG A 210 2.76 17.33 0.55
CA ARG A 210 3.54 17.43 1.79
C ARG A 210 3.51 16.13 2.60
N GLU A 211 2.34 15.50 2.74
CA GLU A 211 2.20 14.24 3.46
C GLU A 211 2.89 13.06 2.72
N ILE A 212 2.79 13.02 1.39
CA ILE A 212 3.54 12.05 0.59
C ILE A 212 5.05 12.24 0.82
N ARG A 213 5.57 13.46 0.67
CA ARG A 213 6.99 13.77 0.90
C ARG A 213 7.45 13.39 2.30
N ARG A 214 6.64 13.66 3.33
CA ARG A 214 6.92 13.26 4.72
C ARG A 214 7.09 11.73 4.83
N SER A 215 6.22 10.98 4.18
CA SER A 215 6.26 9.51 4.18
C SER A 215 7.51 8.97 3.47
N LEU A 216 7.86 9.54 2.31
CA LEU A 216 9.06 9.17 1.57
C LEU A 216 10.35 9.48 2.35
N ASN A 217 10.43 10.68 2.95
CA ASN A 217 11.57 11.08 3.78
C ASN A 217 11.72 10.19 5.02
N TYR A 218 10.60 9.82 5.66
CA TYR A 218 10.63 8.86 6.76
C TYR A 218 11.24 7.52 6.34
N TYR A 219 10.80 6.95 5.23
CA TYR A 219 11.39 5.72 4.69
C TYR A 219 12.88 5.87 4.41
N GLN A 220 13.28 6.94 3.71
CA GLN A 220 14.69 7.20 3.38
C GLN A 220 15.57 7.34 4.62
N SER A 221 15.08 7.99 5.68
CA SER A 221 15.80 8.11 6.94
C SER A 221 16.05 6.75 7.62
N GLN A 222 15.09 5.83 7.53
CA GLN A 222 15.23 4.47 8.05
C GLN A 222 16.28 3.66 7.28
N VAL A 223 16.32 3.83 5.95
CA VAL A 223 17.31 3.17 5.10
C VAL A 223 18.72 3.70 5.37
N GLN A 224 18.88 5.02 5.47
CA GLN A 224 20.18 5.65 5.78
C GLN A 224 20.73 5.20 7.14
N ALA A 225 19.85 5.11 8.16
CA ALA A 225 20.22 4.60 9.47
C ALA A 225 20.72 3.14 9.43
N SER A 226 20.24 2.34 8.49
CA SER A 226 20.67 0.94 8.29
C SER A 226 21.92 0.77 7.40
N LYS A 227 22.57 1.87 6.98
CA LYS A 227 23.75 1.87 6.09
C LYS A 227 23.55 1.09 4.77
N SER A 228 22.29 0.90 4.35
CA SER A 228 21.97 0.22 3.10
C SER A 228 22.02 1.21 1.94
N HIS A 229 22.85 0.94 0.93
CA HIS A 229 22.95 1.76 -0.28
C HIS A 229 21.76 1.54 -1.24
N GLU A 230 20.92 0.55 -0.99
CA GLU A 230 19.83 0.12 -1.88
C GLU A 230 18.46 0.62 -1.42
N GLY A 231 18.33 1.89 -1.08
CA GLY A 231 17.08 2.40 -0.52
C GLY A 231 16.46 3.57 -1.27
N GLN A 232 17.10 4.03 -2.34
CA GLN A 232 16.58 5.18 -3.07
C GLN A 232 15.33 4.81 -3.88
N ILE A 233 14.26 5.60 -3.72
CA ILE A 233 13.02 5.44 -4.47
C ILE A 233 13.26 5.90 -5.91
N ALA A 234 13.19 4.96 -6.86
CA ALA A 234 13.46 5.21 -8.26
C ALA A 234 12.31 5.96 -8.96
N GLN A 235 11.06 5.67 -8.57
CA GLN A 235 9.87 6.29 -9.14
C GLN A 235 8.66 6.14 -8.22
N LEU A 236 7.62 6.92 -8.52
CA LEU A 236 6.30 6.78 -7.95
C LEU A 236 5.37 6.11 -8.96
N VAL A 237 4.58 5.16 -8.49
CA VAL A 237 3.51 4.51 -9.25
C VAL A 237 2.20 5.06 -8.71
N LEU A 238 1.49 5.83 -9.53
CA LEU A 238 0.25 6.49 -9.15
C LEU A 238 -0.94 5.73 -9.72
N THR A 239 -1.90 5.41 -8.88
CA THR A 239 -3.13 4.69 -9.22
C THR A 239 -4.32 5.19 -8.40
N GLY A 240 -5.49 4.57 -8.54
CA GLY A 240 -6.71 4.98 -7.86
C GLY A 240 -7.58 5.94 -8.68
N GLY A 241 -8.80 6.17 -8.22
CA GLY A 241 -9.76 7.03 -8.91
C GLY A 241 -9.33 8.51 -8.98
N GLY A 242 -8.61 9.01 -7.96
CA GLY A 242 -8.07 10.36 -7.94
C GLY A 242 -6.93 10.56 -8.95
N ALA A 243 -6.25 9.50 -9.34
CA ALA A 243 -5.20 9.53 -10.36
C ALA A 243 -5.72 9.78 -11.79
N LEU A 244 -7.04 9.71 -11.99
CA LEU A 244 -7.68 10.02 -13.29
C LEU A 244 -7.84 11.53 -13.53
N MET A 245 -7.52 12.38 -12.53
CA MET A 245 -7.55 13.83 -12.70
C MET A 245 -6.49 14.24 -13.73
N GLN A 246 -6.91 15.04 -14.71
CA GLN A 246 -6.03 15.47 -15.79
C GLN A 246 -4.82 16.26 -15.25
N GLY A 247 -3.61 15.92 -15.72
CA GLY A 247 -2.37 16.59 -15.32
C GLY A 247 -1.85 16.23 -13.92
N ILE A 248 -2.48 15.26 -13.20
CA ILE A 248 -2.09 14.93 -11.82
C ILE A 248 -0.69 14.29 -11.74
N ALA A 249 -0.33 13.43 -12.69
CA ALA A 249 0.96 12.76 -12.71
C ALA A 249 2.12 13.77 -12.94
N PRO A 250 2.12 14.62 -13.99
CA PRO A 250 3.14 15.66 -14.13
C PRO A 250 3.15 16.67 -12.98
N TYR A 251 2.00 16.98 -12.38
CA TYR A 251 1.94 17.82 -11.19
C TYR A 251 2.69 17.19 -10.01
N PHE A 252 2.44 15.91 -9.72
CA PHE A 252 3.14 15.18 -8.65
C PHE A 252 4.64 15.06 -8.95
N GLU A 253 5.00 14.75 -10.20
CA GLU A 253 6.40 14.64 -10.63
C GLU A 253 7.16 15.95 -10.38
N HIS A 254 6.61 17.06 -10.83
CA HIS A 254 7.21 18.39 -10.63
C HIS A 254 7.33 18.75 -9.15
N ARG A 255 6.26 18.52 -8.37
CA ARG A 255 6.20 18.91 -6.96
C ARG A 255 7.05 18.03 -6.06
N LEU A 256 7.23 16.76 -6.38
CA LEU A 256 8.01 15.79 -5.58
C LEU A 256 9.46 15.66 -6.05
N GLY A 257 9.75 15.99 -7.32
CA GLY A 257 11.07 15.80 -7.91
C GLY A 257 11.43 14.34 -8.16
N ILE A 258 10.41 13.46 -8.26
CA ILE A 258 10.56 12.02 -8.48
C ILE A 258 9.67 11.66 -9.65
N ARG A 259 10.18 10.88 -10.63
CA ARG A 259 9.39 10.42 -11.78
C ARG A 259 8.09 9.76 -11.33
N VAL A 260 6.97 10.12 -11.96
CA VAL A 260 5.65 9.57 -11.67
C VAL A 260 5.13 8.80 -12.87
N HIS A 261 4.80 7.54 -12.65
CA HIS A 261 4.15 6.67 -13.63
C HIS A 261 2.68 6.49 -13.26
N LEU A 262 1.78 6.96 -14.12
CA LEU A 262 0.34 6.67 -13.98
C LEU A 262 0.09 5.22 -14.38
N PHE A 263 -0.27 4.39 -13.39
CA PHE A 263 -0.46 2.96 -13.59
C PHE A 263 -1.92 2.65 -13.92
N ASN A 264 -2.15 2.31 -15.17
CA ASN A 264 -3.40 1.76 -15.65
C ASN A 264 -3.19 0.27 -16.00
N PRO A 265 -3.77 -0.68 -15.26
CA PRO A 265 -3.51 -2.11 -15.45
C PRO A 265 -3.88 -2.62 -16.84
N PHE A 266 -4.86 -2.01 -17.49
CA PHE A 266 -5.26 -2.42 -18.83
C PHE A 266 -4.25 -1.99 -19.88
N VAL A 267 -3.71 -0.78 -19.75
CA VAL A 267 -2.61 -0.28 -20.61
C VAL A 267 -1.32 -1.08 -20.36
N GLU A 268 -1.03 -1.43 -19.12
CA GLU A 268 0.16 -2.24 -18.79
C GLU A 268 0.05 -3.67 -19.30
N ALA A 269 -1.15 -4.27 -19.31
CA ALA A 269 -1.40 -5.61 -19.86
C ALA A 269 -1.12 -5.67 -21.37
N GLU A 270 -1.39 -4.60 -22.11
CA GLU A 270 -1.08 -4.51 -23.55
C GLU A 270 0.44 -4.49 -23.83
N LYS A 271 1.25 -4.02 -22.87
CA LYS A 271 2.72 -3.98 -22.98
C LYS A 271 3.40 -5.29 -22.62
N GLY A 272 2.65 -6.32 -22.24
CA GLY A 272 3.12 -7.61 -21.76
C GLY A 272 2.72 -7.85 -20.30
N GLY A 273 2.84 -9.07 -19.84
CA GLY A 273 2.40 -9.49 -18.50
C GLY A 273 1.33 -10.57 -18.59
N ILE A 274 0.41 -10.61 -17.64
CA ILE A 274 -0.71 -11.55 -17.66
C ILE A 274 -1.70 -11.15 -18.77
N PRO A 275 -2.13 -12.07 -19.64
CA PRO A 275 -3.09 -11.78 -20.68
C PRO A 275 -4.47 -11.49 -20.06
N LEU A 276 -4.94 -10.26 -20.18
CA LEU A 276 -6.28 -9.86 -19.80
C LEU A 276 -7.19 -9.83 -21.04
N ARG A 277 -8.43 -10.29 -20.88
CA ARG A 277 -9.44 -10.20 -21.94
C ARG A 277 -10.02 -8.79 -22.01
N LEU A 278 -9.29 -7.89 -22.67
CA LEU A 278 -9.62 -6.47 -22.77
C LEU A 278 -10.74 -6.19 -23.77
N ASP A 279 -11.03 -7.13 -24.66
CA ASP A 279 -12.12 -7.09 -25.66
C ASP A 279 -13.51 -6.99 -25.01
N ALA A 280 -13.65 -7.52 -23.78
CA ALA A 280 -14.89 -7.47 -23.04
C ALA A 280 -15.13 -6.12 -22.30
N LEU A 281 -14.14 -5.22 -22.26
CA LEU A 281 -14.22 -3.94 -21.56
C LEU A 281 -14.74 -2.83 -22.47
N HIS A 282 -15.68 -2.03 -21.95
CA HIS A 282 -16.07 -0.79 -22.61
C HIS A 282 -14.88 0.20 -22.65
N PRO A 283 -14.72 1.06 -23.69
CA PRO A 283 -13.63 2.01 -23.79
C PRO A 283 -13.44 2.88 -22.54
N ASP A 284 -14.53 3.41 -21.95
CA ASP A 284 -14.49 4.19 -20.73
C ASP A 284 -13.90 3.42 -19.53
N GLN A 285 -14.13 2.10 -19.47
CA GLN A 285 -13.54 1.26 -18.42
C GLN A 285 -12.04 1.12 -18.60
N ARG A 286 -11.56 1.03 -19.85
CA ARG A 286 -10.12 0.97 -20.16
C ARG A 286 -9.42 2.27 -19.76
N GLU A 287 -10.01 3.42 -20.07
CA GLU A 287 -9.45 4.72 -19.69
C GLU A 287 -9.39 4.87 -18.17
N ARG A 288 -10.42 4.41 -17.47
CA ARG A 288 -10.51 4.44 -16.01
C ARG A 288 -9.78 3.30 -15.30
N GLY A 289 -8.88 2.58 -15.98
CA GLY A 289 -8.20 1.40 -15.47
C GLY A 289 -7.53 1.59 -14.12
N ALA A 290 -6.98 2.76 -13.83
CA ALA A 290 -6.29 3.05 -12.58
C ALA A 290 -7.17 2.79 -11.32
N GLN A 291 -8.49 2.93 -11.40
CA GLN A 291 -9.39 2.64 -10.27
C GLN A 291 -9.65 1.15 -10.02
N TYR A 292 -9.24 0.27 -10.94
CA TYR A 292 -9.49 -1.18 -10.85
C TYR A 292 -8.30 -1.99 -10.33
N VAL A 293 -7.21 -1.34 -9.95
CA VAL A 293 -5.96 -2.01 -9.52
C VAL A 293 -6.17 -2.95 -8.34
N ILE A 294 -6.92 -2.52 -7.31
CA ILE A 294 -7.24 -3.36 -6.14
C ILE A 294 -8.12 -4.54 -6.53
N VAL A 295 -9.17 -4.29 -7.32
CA VAL A 295 -10.11 -5.34 -7.75
C VAL A 295 -9.41 -6.40 -8.57
N LEU A 296 -8.54 -5.98 -9.49
CA LEU A 296 -7.74 -6.91 -10.30
C LEU A 296 -6.77 -7.70 -9.42
N GLY A 297 -6.13 -7.05 -8.46
CA GLY A 297 -5.25 -7.72 -7.50
C GLY A 297 -5.97 -8.78 -6.67
N ASN A 298 -7.19 -8.49 -6.21
CA ASN A 298 -8.01 -9.47 -5.52
C ASN A 298 -8.38 -10.65 -6.43
N ALA A 299 -8.71 -10.39 -7.70
CA ALA A 299 -9.01 -11.43 -8.67
C ALA A 299 -7.80 -12.31 -9.01
N LEU A 300 -6.59 -11.76 -8.91
CA LEU A 300 -5.34 -12.49 -9.13
C LEU A 300 -4.87 -13.31 -7.91
N ALA A 301 -5.43 -13.07 -6.72
CA ALA A 301 -5.01 -13.73 -5.49
C ALA A 301 -5.01 -15.27 -5.56
N PRO A 302 -6.01 -15.95 -6.17
CA PRO A 302 -6.00 -17.40 -6.30
C PRO A 302 -4.87 -17.96 -7.19
N LEU A 303 -4.29 -17.12 -8.05
CA LEU A 303 -3.20 -17.51 -8.95
C LEU A 303 -1.81 -17.33 -8.31
N GLU A 304 -1.73 -16.64 -7.19
CA GLU A 304 -0.49 -16.41 -6.48
C GLU A 304 -0.11 -17.65 -5.66
N GLN A 305 1.07 -18.22 -5.93
CA GLN A 305 1.60 -19.37 -5.17
C GLN A 305 2.18 -18.96 -3.79
N ARG A 306 2.12 -17.68 -3.41
CA ARG A 306 2.57 -17.22 -2.10
C ARG A 306 1.73 -17.86 -1.00
N GLN A 307 2.40 -18.35 0.04
CA GLN A 307 1.70 -18.76 1.25
C GLN A 307 0.95 -17.54 1.82
N PRO A 308 -0.33 -17.71 2.19
CA PRO A 308 -1.07 -16.63 2.82
C PRO A 308 -0.36 -16.17 4.09
N PHE A 309 -0.58 -14.90 4.46
CA PHE A 309 -0.10 -14.35 5.72
C PHE A 309 -0.37 -15.32 6.86
N ARG A 310 0.66 -15.64 7.64
CA ARG A 310 0.50 -16.50 8.81
C ARG A 310 -0.19 -15.67 9.89
N LEU A 311 -1.41 -16.06 10.27
CA LEU A 311 -2.04 -15.51 11.45
C LEU A 311 -1.21 -15.86 12.69
N ALA A 312 -1.07 -14.89 13.59
CA ALA A 312 -0.53 -15.15 14.92
C ALA A 312 -1.56 -15.97 15.71
N GLU A 313 -1.09 -16.99 16.42
CA GLU A 313 -1.96 -17.77 17.29
C GLU A 313 -2.50 -16.89 18.42
N PRO A 314 -3.79 -17.00 18.82
CA PRO A 314 -4.29 -16.25 19.96
C PRO A 314 -3.47 -16.57 21.21
N PRO A 315 -3.30 -15.61 22.14
CA PRO A 315 -2.59 -15.87 23.39
C PRO A 315 -3.26 -17.02 24.11
N THR A 316 -2.48 -18.01 24.53
CA THR A 316 -2.97 -19.10 25.37
C THR A 316 -3.43 -18.53 26.73
N GLU A 317 -4.48 -19.08 27.31
CA GLU A 317 -5.05 -18.61 28.60
C GLU A 317 -3.99 -18.52 29.72
N GLU A 318 -2.92 -19.33 29.65
CA GLU A 318 -1.79 -19.27 30.60
C GLU A 318 -0.94 -17.99 30.47
N ALA A 319 -0.94 -17.30 29.34
CA ALA A 319 -0.19 -16.04 29.15
C ALA A 319 -1.02 -14.81 29.62
N GLN A 320 -2.30 -14.97 29.92
CA GLN A 320 -3.16 -13.91 30.46
C GLN A 320 -3.15 -13.85 32.00
N ALA A 321 -2.56 -14.87 32.63
CA ALA A 321 -2.52 -14.99 34.10
C ALA A 321 -1.15 -14.63 34.72
N ALA A 322 -0.17 -14.24 33.92
CA ALA A 322 1.17 -13.80 34.33
C ALA A 322 1.39 -12.31 34.04
#